data_b0debe3f3344e2be3bd07bfca98ff078
#
_entry.id   b0debe3f3344e2be3bd07bfca98ff078
#
_cell.length_a   1.000
_cell.length_b   1.000
_cell.length_c   1.000
_cell.angle_alpha   90.00
_cell.angle_beta   90.00
_cell.angle_gamma   90.00
#
_symmetry.space_group_name_H-M   'P 1'
#
loop_
_entity.id
_entity.type
_entity.pdbx_description
1 polymer ?
#
loop_
_entity_poly.entity_id
_entity_poly.type
_entity_poly.pdbx_seq_one_letter_code
_entity_poly.pdbx_strand_id
1 'polypeptide(L)'
;LDPQVSYTGRRNFVNTYEASGTYHLTGEKQITGRDFQTGDSFTFQVTGEEDAPMPDKVDADGKLTIEPTSGKTAALDFGTMTFDHAGTYTYQVTEESKDANGVISDSTEYTVKVTVKDANDGTLTANAEITGGEGDAVVFTNVYAPGAAALDGNANLKVTKELTGGSRGWKEGDSFTFTL
;
A
#
# COMPACT_ATOMS: atom_id res chain seq x y z
N LEU A 1 22.28 -33.45 70.65
CA LEU A 1 21.47 -32.22 70.35
C LEU A 1 21.44 -32.01 68.82
N ASP A 2 20.30 -32.33 68.26
CA ASP A 2 20.07 -32.12 66.82
C ASP A 2 19.83 -30.62 66.59
N PRO A 3 20.62 -29.93 65.74
CA PRO A 3 20.44 -28.52 65.53
C PRO A 3 19.14 -28.27 64.71
N GLN A 4 18.16 -27.68 65.39
CA GLN A 4 16.94 -27.22 64.77
C GLN A 4 17.27 -26.00 63.92
N VAL A 5 17.20 -26.15 62.53
CA VAL A 5 17.34 -25.04 61.62
C VAL A 5 15.98 -24.39 61.50
N SER A 6 15.82 -23.19 62.09
CA SER A 6 14.63 -22.35 61.87
C SER A 6 14.86 -21.39 60.75
N TYR A 7 14.03 -21.43 59.75
CA TYR A 7 14.00 -20.43 58.62
C TYR A 7 12.95 -19.36 58.93
N THR A 8 13.38 -18.16 59.27
CA THR A 8 12.52 -16.98 59.40
C THR A 8 12.65 -16.12 58.17
N GLY A 9 11.86 -16.39 57.19
CA GLY A 9 11.80 -15.55 55.97
C GLY A 9 10.87 -16.15 54.90
N ARG A 10 10.20 -15.29 54.15
CA ARG A 10 9.46 -15.73 52.97
C ARG A 10 10.44 -16.05 51.86
N ARG A 11 10.43 -17.26 51.36
CA ARG A 11 11.15 -17.65 50.15
C ARG A 11 10.16 -17.52 48.98
N ASN A 12 10.34 -16.48 48.15
CA ASN A 12 9.60 -16.34 46.90
C ASN A 12 10.45 -16.97 45.78
N PHE A 13 9.93 -17.98 45.16
CA PHE A 13 10.43 -18.50 43.90
C PHE A 13 9.53 -17.92 42.80
N VAL A 14 10.12 -17.17 41.87
CA VAL A 14 9.41 -16.61 40.72
C VAL A 14 9.88 -17.39 39.52
N ASN A 15 8.95 -18.04 38.83
CA ASN A 15 9.20 -18.62 37.54
C ASN A 15 8.66 -17.64 36.47
N THR A 16 9.47 -17.30 35.49
CA THR A 16 9.06 -16.50 34.36
C THR A 16 8.76 -17.45 33.21
N TYR A 17 7.57 -17.30 32.62
CA TYR A 17 7.21 -17.97 31.38
C TYR A 17 7.37 -16.96 30.25
N GLU A 18 8.13 -17.34 29.24
CA GLU A 18 8.33 -16.53 28.03
C GLU A 18 7.87 -17.34 26.83
N ALA A 19 7.07 -16.73 25.97
CA ALA A 19 6.61 -17.29 24.71
C ALA A 19 6.71 -16.25 23.62
N SER A 20 6.96 -16.67 22.40
CA SER A 20 7.01 -15.77 21.24
C SER A 20 6.36 -16.41 20.01
N GLY A 21 5.84 -15.56 19.13
CA GLY A 21 5.27 -15.94 17.84
C GLY A 21 5.38 -14.80 16.84
N THR A 22 5.25 -15.13 15.56
CA THR A 22 5.42 -14.14 14.50
C THR A 22 4.29 -14.21 13.47
N TYR A 23 4.01 -13.06 12.85
CA TYR A 23 3.19 -12.96 11.65
C TYR A 23 3.92 -12.10 10.62
N HIS A 24 3.99 -12.57 9.36
CA HIS A 24 4.62 -11.84 8.27
C HIS A 24 3.53 -11.16 7.41
N LEU A 25 3.49 -9.83 7.42
CA LEU A 25 2.50 -9.04 6.67
C LEU A 25 3.00 -8.78 5.27
N THR A 26 2.23 -9.22 4.28
CA THR A 26 2.50 -9.01 2.86
C THR A 26 1.26 -8.50 2.14
N GLY A 27 1.47 -7.97 0.94
CA GLY A 27 0.42 -7.54 0.03
C GLY A 27 0.92 -7.43 -1.40
N GLU A 28 0.11 -6.84 -2.25
CA GLU A 28 0.45 -6.58 -3.65
C GLU A 28 0.04 -5.16 -4.04
N LYS A 29 0.91 -4.48 -4.79
CA LYS A 29 0.61 -3.24 -5.50
C LYS A 29 0.36 -3.55 -6.95
N GLN A 30 -0.78 -3.07 -7.47
CA GLN A 30 -1.16 -3.19 -8.87
C GLN A 30 -1.30 -1.81 -9.52
N ILE A 31 -1.11 -1.76 -10.84
CA ILE A 31 -1.45 -0.61 -11.68
C ILE A 31 -2.20 -1.08 -12.93
N THR A 32 -3.26 -0.35 -13.31
CA THR A 32 -4.00 -0.57 -14.55
C THR A 32 -3.80 0.59 -15.50
N GLY A 33 -4.05 0.38 -16.80
CA GLY A 33 -3.91 1.40 -17.83
C GLY A 33 -2.49 1.55 -18.40
N ARG A 34 -1.45 1.20 -17.65
CA ARG A 34 -0.05 1.12 -18.10
C ARG A 34 0.76 0.16 -17.22
N ASP A 35 2.00 -0.08 -17.57
CA ASP A 35 2.97 -0.73 -16.68
C ASP A 35 3.62 0.30 -15.75
N PHE A 36 4.21 -0.15 -14.64
CA PHE A 36 5.07 0.68 -13.80
C PHE A 36 6.24 1.22 -14.62
N GLN A 37 6.69 2.42 -14.25
CA GLN A 37 7.77 3.12 -14.93
C GLN A 37 8.80 3.64 -13.92
N THR A 38 10.02 3.84 -14.39
CA THR A 38 11.04 4.51 -13.58
C THR A 38 10.55 5.88 -13.09
N GLY A 39 10.61 6.10 -11.79
CA GLY A 39 10.11 7.29 -11.11
C GLY A 39 8.71 7.12 -10.50
N ASP A 40 8.03 5.97 -10.69
CA ASP A 40 6.86 5.62 -9.90
C ASP A 40 7.28 5.32 -8.46
N SER A 41 6.58 5.91 -7.51
CA SER A 41 6.83 5.71 -6.07
C SER A 41 5.49 5.64 -5.34
N PHE A 42 5.33 4.63 -4.50
CA PHE A 42 4.10 4.38 -3.75
C PHE A 42 4.43 4.16 -2.28
N THR A 43 3.74 4.88 -1.42
CA THR A 43 3.92 4.81 0.04
C THR A 43 2.67 4.26 0.69
N PHE A 44 2.86 3.31 1.59
CA PHE A 44 1.81 2.65 2.35
C PHE A 44 2.02 2.90 3.83
N GLN A 45 0.93 3.09 4.58
CA GLN A 45 0.93 3.29 6.01
C GLN A 45 0.36 2.06 6.70
N VAL A 46 1.07 1.54 7.69
CA VAL A 46 0.56 0.58 8.67
C VAL A 46 0.39 1.32 9.99
N THR A 47 -0.80 1.25 10.58
CA THR A 47 -1.09 1.82 11.90
C THR A 47 -1.62 0.70 12.78
N GLY A 48 -0.95 0.44 13.91
CA GLY A 48 -1.39 -0.52 14.92
C GLY A 48 -2.13 0.16 16.07
N GLU A 49 -2.88 -0.62 16.86
CA GLU A 49 -3.37 -0.19 18.17
C GLU A 49 -2.20 0.10 19.12
N GLU A 50 -2.47 0.76 20.27
CA GLU A 50 -1.47 1.06 21.29
C GLU A 50 -0.77 -0.25 21.74
N ASP A 51 0.55 -0.23 21.80
CA ASP A 51 1.42 -1.37 22.15
C ASP A 51 1.41 -2.56 21.15
N ALA A 52 0.77 -2.44 19.99
CA ALA A 52 0.83 -3.48 18.97
C ALA A 52 2.21 -3.51 18.30
N PRO A 53 2.87 -4.71 18.20
CA PRO A 53 4.15 -4.83 17.52
C PRO A 53 4.04 -4.42 16.05
N MET A 54 4.90 -3.52 15.60
CA MET A 54 4.92 -3.10 14.19
C MET A 54 5.75 -4.06 13.32
N PRO A 55 5.44 -4.17 12.02
CA PRO A 55 6.26 -4.93 11.08
C PRO A 55 7.67 -4.33 10.97
N ASP A 56 8.69 -5.19 10.83
CA ASP A 56 10.11 -4.81 10.90
C ASP A 56 10.68 -4.11 9.65
N LYS A 57 9.90 -4.02 8.56
CA LYS A 57 10.31 -3.33 7.31
C LYS A 57 9.62 -2.00 7.08
N VAL A 58 8.72 -1.59 7.96
CA VAL A 58 8.19 -0.23 7.94
C VAL A 58 9.15 0.71 8.71
N ASP A 59 9.14 1.99 8.37
CA ASP A 59 9.91 3.00 9.10
C ASP A 59 9.30 3.32 10.48
N ALA A 60 9.90 4.27 11.20
CA ALA A 60 9.45 4.68 12.53
C ALA A 60 8.03 5.27 12.55
N ASP A 61 7.55 5.77 11.40
CA ASP A 61 6.20 6.29 11.23
C ASP A 61 5.23 5.20 10.73
N GLY A 62 5.68 3.95 10.58
CA GLY A 62 4.90 2.82 10.07
C GLY A 62 4.74 2.79 8.55
N LYS A 63 5.65 3.42 7.79
CA LYS A 63 5.55 3.55 6.34
C LYS A 63 6.46 2.59 5.60
N LEU A 64 5.93 2.03 4.50
CA LEU A 64 6.66 1.29 3.49
C LEU A 64 6.58 2.04 2.17
N THR A 65 7.71 2.32 1.53
CA THR A 65 7.76 2.90 0.17
C THR A 65 8.37 1.91 -0.80
N ILE A 66 7.75 1.75 -1.97
CA ILE A 66 8.25 0.94 -3.07
C ILE A 66 8.39 1.78 -4.35
N GLU A 67 9.35 1.42 -5.20
CA GLU A 67 9.64 2.10 -6.47
C GLU A 67 9.74 1.08 -7.62
N PRO A 68 8.60 0.50 -8.03
CA PRO A 68 8.59 -0.48 -9.13
C PRO A 68 8.86 0.22 -10.47
N THR A 69 9.64 -0.41 -11.34
CA THR A 69 10.09 0.17 -12.61
C THR A 69 9.52 -0.51 -13.85
N SER A 70 8.79 -1.61 -13.70
CA SER A 70 8.24 -2.40 -14.81
C SER A 70 7.13 -3.33 -14.33
N GLY A 71 6.36 -3.87 -15.27
CA GLY A 71 5.25 -4.77 -14.98
C GLY A 71 4.01 -4.04 -14.46
N LYS A 72 3.00 -4.80 -14.07
CA LYS A 72 1.73 -4.29 -13.55
C LYS A 72 1.47 -4.63 -12.10
N THR A 73 2.32 -5.46 -11.52
CA THR A 73 2.24 -5.90 -10.12
C THR A 73 3.59 -5.77 -9.45
N ALA A 74 3.60 -5.45 -8.16
CA ALA A 74 4.77 -5.41 -7.30
C ALA A 74 4.41 -5.93 -5.90
N ALA A 75 5.29 -6.72 -5.30
CA ALA A 75 5.08 -7.23 -3.96
C ALA A 75 5.19 -6.12 -2.92
N LEU A 76 4.30 -6.15 -1.92
CA LEU A 76 4.40 -5.37 -0.70
C LEU A 76 4.87 -6.30 0.41
N ASP A 77 6.06 -6.06 0.94
CA ASP A 77 6.64 -6.83 2.03
C ASP A 77 6.83 -5.87 3.22
N PHE A 78 5.82 -5.81 4.08
CA PHE A 78 5.85 -4.97 5.28
C PHE A 78 6.77 -5.54 6.37
N GLY A 79 7.13 -6.83 6.26
CA GLY A 79 7.99 -7.50 7.21
C GLY A 79 7.25 -8.30 8.27
N THR A 80 7.96 -8.62 9.34
CA THR A 80 7.54 -9.54 10.40
C THR A 80 7.18 -8.77 11.66
N MET A 81 6.02 -9.08 12.22
CA MET A 81 5.60 -8.68 13.57
C MET A 81 5.94 -9.79 14.55
N THR A 82 6.56 -9.47 15.67
CA THR A 82 6.90 -10.43 16.73
C THR A 82 6.06 -10.14 17.97
N PHE A 83 5.32 -11.14 18.42
CA PHE A 83 4.43 -11.07 19.57
C PHE A 83 5.04 -11.84 20.73
N ASP A 84 4.95 -11.29 21.93
CA ASP A 84 5.40 -11.89 23.21
C ASP A 84 4.22 -12.20 24.15
N HIS A 85 3.00 -11.81 23.76
CA HIS A 85 1.78 -12.06 24.51
C HIS A 85 0.67 -12.58 23.61
N ALA A 86 -0.15 -13.49 24.14
CA ALA A 86 -1.39 -13.87 23.50
C ALA A 86 -2.40 -12.71 23.56
N GLY A 87 -3.14 -12.51 22.48
CA GLY A 87 -4.10 -11.41 22.36
C GLY A 87 -4.66 -11.26 20.97
N THR A 88 -5.37 -10.18 20.74
CA THR A 88 -5.83 -9.76 19.43
C THR A 88 -5.27 -8.37 19.17
N TYR A 89 -4.63 -8.22 18.02
CA TYR A 89 -3.98 -6.98 17.59
C TYR A 89 -4.60 -6.55 16.27
N THR A 90 -5.00 -5.29 16.18
CA THR A 90 -5.66 -4.74 14.99
C THR A 90 -4.78 -3.69 14.34
N TYR A 91 -4.62 -3.81 13.02
CA TYR A 91 -3.85 -2.87 12.21
C TYR A 91 -4.72 -2.33 11.08
N GLN A 92 -4.47 -1.08 10.70
CA GLN A 92 -4.99 -0.47 9.49
C GLN A 92 -3.85 -0.36 8.47
N VAL A 93 -4.14 -0.71 7.21
CA VAL A 93 -3.17 -0.57 6.11
C VAL A 93 -3.83 0.25 5.01
N THR A 94 -3.18 1.36 4.63
CA THR A 94 -3.67 2.31 3.63
C THR A 94 -2.56 2.69 2.64
N GLU A 95 -2.93 3.17 1.46
CA GLU A 95 -2.01 3.84 0.55
C GLU A 95 -2.02 5.35 0.82
N GLU A 96 -0.83 5.91 1.11
CA GLU A 96 -0.62 7.34 1.37
C GLU A 96 -0.23 8.13 0.10
N SER A 97 -0.03 7.42 -1.02
CA SER A 97 0.31 8.05 -2.31
C SER A 97 -0.81 8.99 -2.76
N LYS A 98 -0.43 10.10 -3.37
CA LYS A 98 -1.39 11.07 -3.92
C LYS A 98 -1.47 10.89 -5.42
N ASP A 99 -2.63 11.25 -5.99
CA ASP A 99 -2.82 11.32 -7.42
C ASP A 99 -1.75 12.19 -8.07
N ALA A 100 -1.00 11.62 -8.99
CA ALA A 100 0.09 12.30 -9.69
C ALA A 100 0.34 11.70 -11.08
N ASN A 101 0.75 12.53 -12.03
CA ASN A 101 1.17 12.11 -13.36
C ASN A 101 0.13 11.22 -14.11
N GLY A 102 -1.17 11.47 -13.86
CA GLY A 102 -2.27 10.69 -14.45
C GLY A 102 -2.53 9.35 -13.73
N VAL A 103 -1.86 9.07 -12.63
CA VAL A 103 -2.14 7.92 -11.75
C VAL A 103 -3.10 8.37 -10.65
N ILE A 104 -4.20 7.66 -10.52
CA ILE A 104 -5.19 7.81 -9.45
C ILE A 104 -4.89 6.74 -8.40
N SER A 105 -4.69 7.18 -7.17
CA SER A 105 -4.35 6.31 -6.04
C SER A 105 -5.54 5.48 -5.57
N ASP A 106 -5.26 4.31 -5.00
CA ASP A 106 -6.27 3.47 -4.36
C ASP A 106 -6.57 4.02 -2.95
N SER A 107 -7.85 4.21 -2.64
CA SER A 107 -8.32 4.69 -1.34
C SER A 107 -8.85 3.58 -0.43
N THR A 108 -8.58 2.33 -0.77
CA THR A 108 -8.99 1.18 0.05
C THR A 108 -8.29 1.21 1.41
N GLU A 109 -9.04 0.95 2.46
CA GLU A 109 -8.53 0.80 3.82
C GLU A 109 -8.68 -0.66 4.24
N TYR A 110 -7.56 -1.33 4.52
CA TYR A 110 -7.56 -2.70 5.01
C TYR A 110 -7.45 -2.74 6.53
N THR A 111 -8.26 -3.61 7.14
CA THR A 111 -8.11 -3.98 8.55
C THR A 111 -7.49 -5.38 8.63
N VAL A 112 -6.33 -5.47 9.27
CA VAL A 112 -5.61 -6.71 9.53
C VAL A 112 -5.74 -7.04 11.02
N LYS A 113 -6.52 -8.07 11.34
CA LYS A 113 -6.77 -8.53 12.72
C LYS A 113 -5.95 -9.78 12.99
N VAL A 114 -4.87 -9.66 13.77
CA VAL A 114 -3.99 -10.76 14.14
C VAL A 114 -4.44 -11.34 15.48
N THR A 115 -4.84 -12.61 15.48
CA THR A 115 -5.17 -13.35 16.70
C THR A 115 -3.98 -14.22 17.11
N VAL A 116 -3.41 -13.95 18.27
CA VAL A 116 -2.26 -14.64 18.85
C VAL A 116 -2.71 -15.51 20.00
N LYS A 117 -2.37 -16.80 19.94
CA LYS A 117 -2.72 -17.81 20.94
C LYS A 117 -1.46 -18.47 21.49
N ASP A 118 -1.47 -18.71 22.81
CA ASP A 118 -0.41 -19.47 23.47
C ASP A 118 -0.64 -20.99 23.23
N ALA A 119 0.40 -21.67 22.75
CA ALA A 119 0.40 -23.11 22.59
C ALA A 119 0.77 -23.86 23.87
N ASN A 120 1.15 -23.14 24.97
CA ASN A 120 1.58 -23.66 26.26
C ASN A 120 2.87 -24.52 26.22
N ASP A 121 3.69 -24.29 25.21
CA ASP A 121 4.99 -24.96 25.02
C ASP A 121 6.16 -23.98 24.84
N GLY A 122 5.94 -22.69 25.13
CA GLY A 122 6.90 -21.59 24.91
C GLY A 122 6.76 -20.96 23.52
N THR A 123 5.73 -21.34 22.75
CA THR A 123 5.45 -20.72 21.45
C THR A 123 4.07 -20.05 21.42
N LEU A 124 3.96 -18.98 20.63
CA LEU A 124 2.71 -18.35 20.27
C LEU A 124 2.40 -18.61 18.78
N THR A 125 1.14 -18.88 18.48
CA THR A 125 0.65 -18.98 17.11
C THR A 125 -0.11 -17.73 16.73
N ALA A 126 0.23 -17.09 15.62
CA ALA A 126 -0.42 -15.89 15.12
C ALA A 126 -1.12 -16.17 13.78
N ASN A 127 -2.40 -15.81 13.69
CA ASN A 127 -3.21 -15.93 12.48
C ASN A 127 -3.91 -14.60 12.22
N ALA A 128 -3.95 -14.16 10.96
CA ALA A 128 -4.61 -12.92 10.58
C ALA A 128 -5.90 -13.16 9.81
N GLU A 129 -6.85 -12.26 10.02
CA GLU A 129 -8.02 -12.04 9.20
C GLU A 129 -7.87 -10.64 8.57
N ILE A 130 -8.00 -10.55 7.24
CA ILE A 130 -7.88 -9.30 6.48
C ILE A 130 -9.26 -8.95 5.93
N THR A 131 -9.68 -7.70 6.14
CA THR A 131 -10.95 -7.17 5.65
C THR A 131 -10.77 -5.75 5.10
N GLY A 132 -11.77 -5.22 4.39
CA GLY A 132 -11.75 -3.85 3.85
C GLY A 132 -11.63 -3.79 2.32
N GLY A 133 -10.99 -4.77 1.68
CA GLY A 133 -10.91 -4.92 0.23
C GLY A 133 -11.62 -6.16 -0.29
N GLU A 134 -11.36 -6.51 -1.54
CA GLU A 134 -11.83 -7.75 -2.13
C GLU A 134 -10.87 -8.90 -1.77
N GLY A 135 -11.39 -9.99 -1.17
CA GLY A 135 -10.62 -11.17 -0.77
C GLY A 135 -9.89 -11.01 0.57
N ASP A 136 -9.00 -11.97 0.86
CA ASP A 136 -8.31 -12.12 2.15
C ASP A 136 -6.84 -11.64 2.09
N ALA A 137 -6.54 -10.68 1.21
CA ALA A 137 -5.21 -10.15 1.00
C ALA A 137 -5.22 -8.62 0.89
N VAL A 138 -4.11 -7.97 1.22
CA VAL A 138 -3.88 -6.54 1.00
C VAL A 138 -3.48 -6.34 -0.46
N VAL A 139 -4.35 -5.72 -1.27
CA VAL A 139 -4.11 -5.45 -2.69
C VAL A 139 -4.53 -4.03 -3.04
N PHE A 140 -3.57 -3.16 -3.33
CA PHE A 140 -3.84 -1.79 -3.77
C PHE A 140 -3.72 -1.67 -5.28
N THR A 141 -4.78 -1.18 -5.95
CA THR A 141 -4.83 -1.05 -7.42
C THR A 141 -4.98 0.41 -7.83
N ASN A 142 -3.89 1.01 -8.33
CA ASN A 142 -3.96 2.35 -8.91
C ASN A 142 -4.36 2.29 -10.38
N VAL A 143 -5.02 3.34 -10.84
CA VAL A 143 -5.49 3.47 -12.21
C VAL A 143 -4.73 4.57 -12.92
N TYR A 144 -4.04 4.24 -14.02
CA TYR A 144 -3.51 5.26 -14.92
C TYR A 144 -4.60 5.74 -15.84
N ALA A 145 -5.03 6.98 -15.65
CA ALA A 145 -6.03 7.69 -16.45
C ALA A 145 -5.48 9.07 -16.81
N PRO A 146 -4.65 9.17 -17.86
CA PRO A 146 -4.14 10.48 -18.30
C PRO A 146 -5.32 11.38 -18.68
N GLY A 147 -5.28 12.62 -18.23
CA GLY A 147 -6.26 13.62 -18.64
C GLY A 147 -6.33 13.77 -20.16
N ALA A 148 -7.50 14.13 -20.68
CA ALA A 148 -7.66 14.38 -22.09
C ALA A 148 -6.64 15.42 -22.55
N ALA A 149 -5.85 15.09 -23.57
CA ALA A 149 -4.98 16.07 -24.22
C ALA A 149 -5.87 17.10 -24.92
N ALA A 150 -5.89 18.33 -24.43
CA ALA A 150 -6.48 19.44 -25.14
C ALA A 150 -5.51 19.86 -26.26
N LEU A 151 -5.96 19.89 -27.51
CA LEU A 151 -5.28 20.60 -28.57
C LEU A 151 -5.41 22.10 -28.25
N ASP A 152 -4.35 22.71 -27.77
CA ASP A 152 -4.28 24.17 -27.68
C ASP A 152 -4.36 24.73 -29.12
N GLY A 153 -5.43 25.47 -29.38
CA GLY A 153 -5.79 25.95 -30.73
C GLY A 153 -4.73 26.82 -31.44
N ASN A 154 -3.62 27.12 -30.77
CA ASN A 154 -2.55 27.95 -31.36
C ASN A 154 -1.34 27.17 -31.87
N ALA A 155 -1.15 25.90 -31.54
CA ALA A 155 0.12 25.22 -31.82
C ALA A 155 0.01 23.92 -32.63
N ASN A 156 -1.08 23.18 -32.54
CA ASN A 156 -1.04 21.73 -32.85
C ASN A 156 -1.94 21.29 -34.02
N LEU A 157 -2.89 22.08 -34.46
CA LEU A 157 -3.67 21.80 -35.66
C LEU A 157 -3.74 23.03 -36.56
N LYS A 158 -2.93 23.06 -37.61
CA LYS A 158 -2.94 24.12 -38.58
C LYS A 158 -3.47 23.55 -39.93
N VAL A 159 -4.63 24.02 -40.35
CA VAL A 159 -5.20 23.69 -41.67
C VAL A 159 -5.02 24.88 -42.56
N THR A 160 -4.37 24.67 -43.70
CA THR A 160 -4.23 25.69 -44.75
C THR A 160 -5.10 25.27 -45.95
N LYS A 161 -5.99 26.14 -46.38
CA LYS A 161 -6.76 25.98 -47.60
C LYS A 161 -6.16 26.85 -48.68
N GLU A 162 -5.71 26.25 -49.75
CA GLU A 162 -5.20 26.95 -50.95
C GLU A 162 -6.17 26.83 -52.12
N LEU A 163 -6.29 27.91 -52.91
CA LEU A 163 -6.96 27.90 -54.19
C LEU A 163 -5.90 27.89 -55.27
N THR A 164 -5.76 26.76 -55.96
CA THR A 164 -4.77 26.59 -57.05
C THR A 164 -5.48 26.44 -58.39
N GLY A 165 -4.90 27.00 -59.44
CA GLY A 165 -5.39 26.88 -60.80
C GLY A 165 -6.49 27.90 -61.17
N GLY A 166 -6.34 28.55 -62.33
CA GLY A 166 -7.27 29.53 -62.81
C GLY A 166 -7.03 30.96 -62.29
N SER A 167 -7.74 31.93 -62.89
CA SER A 167 -7.60 33.34 -62.49
C SER A 167 -8.58 33.81 -61.39
N ARG A 168 -9.25 32.87 -60.72
CA ARG A 168 -10.19 33.19 -59.62
C ARG A 168 -9.48 33.22 -58.27
N GLY A 169 -9.58 34.35 -57.59
CA GLY A 169 -9.23 34.44 -56.14
C GLY A 169 -10.41 34.06 -55.23
N TRP A 170 -10.19 34.03 -53.94
CA TRP A 170 -11.23 33.89 -52.92
C TRP A 170 -12.29 35.00 -53.07
N LYS A 171 -13.56 34.67 -52.91
CA LYS A 171 -14.68 35.62 -52.96
C LYS A 171 -15.43 35.63 -51.64
N GLU A 172 -16.09 36.76 -51.35
CA GLU A 172 -17.03 36.87 -50.26
C GLU A 172 -18.14 35.81 -50.41
N GLY A 173 -18.42 35.04 -49.35
CA GLY A 173 -19.37 33.94 -49.35
C GLY A 173 -18.77 32.55 -49.64
N ASP A 174 -17.49 32.44 -50.00
CA ASP A 174 -16.82 31.13 -50.09
C ASP A 174 -16.72 30.52 -48.67
N SER A 175 -17.32 29.34 -48.47
CA SER A 175 -17.35 28.61 -47.20
C SER A 175 -16.84 27.20 -47.39
N PHE A 176 -16.06 26.72 -46.42
CA PHE A 176 -15.48 25.37 -46.44
C PHE A 176 -15.64 24.72 -45.08
N THR A 177 -16.12 23.49 -45.09
CA THR A 177 -16.25 22.69 -43.86
C THR A 177 -15.14 21.65 -43.83
N PHE A 178 -14.46 21.55 -42.69
CA PHE A 178 -13.47 20.52 -42.43
C PHE A 178 -14.02 19.60 -41.33
N THR A 179 -13.90 18.29 -41.51
CA THR A 179 -14.27 17.28 -40.52
C THR A 179 -12.99 16.56 -40.07
N LEU A 180 -12.85 16.38 -38.78
CA LEU A 180 -11.78 15.60 -38.15
C LEU A 180 -12.29 14.21 -37.83
#